data_64f86cde4f0dec3a4316a0e87b1d9888
#
_entry.id   64f86cde4f0dec3a4316a0e87b1d9888
#
_cell.length_a   1.000
_cell.length_b   1.000
_cell.length_c   1.000
_cell.angle_alpha   90.00
_cell.angle_beta   90.00
_cell.angle_gamma   90.00
#
_symmetry.space_group_name_H-M   'P 1'
#
loop_
_entity.id
_entity.type
_entity.pdbx_description
1 polymer ?
#
loop_
_entity_poly.entity_id
_entity_poly.type
_entity_poly.pdbx_seq_one_letter_code
_entity_poly.pdbx_strand_id
1 'polypeptide(L)'
;TNNNLREIPESFSNLKKIGLLDLSKNQIETLHPLGKEVAPMQLYLDHNNITSLPANSDGIFCGTDDTETFSVTYNKLKKVPNIFSAKSKYVMKSVDFSYNEIDGFEGEEEGKYKGLRVETFSLAANPGLTKFPKCLGTTNSLVSYIILRGCSIDEIPEGSFGGKNSTALISLDLTYNKLKALSKDFTAEQLPYLYGLDIVQLVRAAQLRRADRIRHPRPARCRG
;
A
#
# COMPACT_ATOMS: atom_id res chain seq x y z
N THR A 1 -3.32 22.40 -9.09
CA THR A 1 -2.51 22.40 -7.83
C THR A 1 -2.52 23.79 -7.20
N ASN A 2 -2.33 23.82 -5.88
CA ASN A 2 -2.09 25.05 -5.10
C ASN A 2 -3.22 26.11 -5.23
N ASN A 3 -4.46 25.68 -4.99
CA ASN A 3 -5.66 26.51 -4.94
C ASN A 3 -6.35 26.35 -3.57
N ASN A 4 -7.53 26.93 -3.42
CA ASN A 4 -8.33 26.88 -2.19
C ASN A 4 -9.60 26.05 -2.36
N LEU A 5 -9.58 25.02 -3.22
CA LEU A 5 -10.73 24.16 -3.43
C LEU A 5 -11.05 23.37 -2.16
N ARG A 6 -12.31 23.42 -1.73
CA ARG A 6 -12.79 22.65 -0.57
C ARG A 6 -13.52 21.37 -0.97
N GLU A 7 -14.02 21.32 -2.18
CA GLU A 7 -14.73 20.18 -2.75
C GLU A 7 -14.52 20.10 -4.26
N ILE A 8 -14.79 18.95 -4.83
CA ILE A 8 -14.87 18.77 -6.28
C ILE A 8 -16.35 18.87 -6.65
N PRO A 9 -16.74 19.77 -7.59
CA PRO A 9 -18.12 19.88 -8.02
C PRO A 9 -18.66 18.57 -8.58
N GLU A 10 -19.93 18.23 -8.31
CA GLU A 10 -20.57 17.02 -8.88
C GLU A 10 -20.52 16.99 -10.41
N SER A 11 -20.54 18.17 -11.05
CA SER A 11 -20.42 18.30 -12.52
C SER A 11 -19.13 17.69 -13.07
N PHE A 12 -18.13 17.46 -12.21
CA PHE A 12 -16.88 16.78 -12.58
C PHE A 12 -17.13 15.34 -13.07
N SER A 13 -18.18 14.70 -12.57
CA SER A 13 -18.63 13.37 -13.00
C SER A 13 -19.05 13.30 -14.48
N ASN A 14 -19.32 14.44 -15.11
CA ASN A 14 -19.68 14.55 -16.52
C ASN A 14 -18.47 14.67 -17.46
N LEU A 15 -17.27 14.82 -16.92
CA LEU A 15 -16.07 14.85 -17.72
C LEU A 15 -15.76 13.46 -18.29
N LYS A 16 -15.16 13.44 -19.47
CA LYS A 16 -14.79 12.19 -20.14
C LYS A 16 -13.27 12.14 -20.27
N LYS A 17 -12.69 10.99 -19.95
CA LYS A 17 -11.26 10.66 -20.11
C LYS A 17 -10.28 11.78 -19.71
N ILE A 18 -9.88 11.78 -18.47
CA ILE A 18 -8.82 12.67 -17.97
C ILE A 18 -7.56 11.84 -17.83
N GLY A 19 -6.49 12.14 -18.56
CA GLY A 19 -5.21 11.43 -18.43
C GLY A 19 -4.53 11.71 -17.10
N LEU A 20 -4.46 12.98 -16.70
CA LEU A 20 -3.89 13.46 -15.45
C LEU A 20 -4.89 14.34 -14.71
N LEU A 21 -5.20 14.01 -13.47
CA LEU A 21 -5.97 14.84 -12.56
C LEU A 21 -5.12 15.14 -11.33
N ASP A 22 -4.62 16.36 -11.25
CA ASP A 22 -3.84 16.83 -10.10
C ASP A 22 -4.62 17.90 -9.33
N LEU A 23 -5.11 17.49 -8.15
CA LEU A 23 -5.85 18.31 -7.19
C LEU A 23 -5.03 18.56 -5.92
N SER A 24 -3.74 18.33 -5.96
CA SER A 24 -2.86 18.50 -4.82
C SER A 24 -2.78 19.95 -4.34
N LYS A 25 -2.46 20.11 -3.05
CA LYS A 25 -2.32 21.41 -2.39
C LYS A 25 -3.58 22.27 -2.51
N ASN A 26 -4.68 21.72 -2.04
CA ASN A 26 -5.96 22.37 -1.86
C ASN A 26 -6.46 22.18 -0.42
N GLN A 27 -7.72 22.44 -0.17
CA GLN A 27 -8.39 22.30 1.13
C GLN A 27 -9.53 21.28 1.06
N ILE A 28 -9.40 20.25 0.18
CA ILE A 28 -10.46 19.28 -0.06
C ILE A 28 -10.61 18.39 1.19
N GLU A 29 -11.84 18.33 1.72
CA GLU A 29 -12.19 17.52 2.89
C GLU A 29 -12.89 16.23 2.48
N THR A 30 -13.76 16.32 1.48
CA THR A 30 -14.56 15.20 0.97
C THR A 30 -14.42 15.09 -0.53
N LEU A 31 -14.44 13.84 -1.00
CA LEU A 31 -14.45 13.51 -2.41
C LEU A 31 -15.78 12.85 -2.77
N HIS A 32 -16.45 13.39 -3.76
CA HIS A 32 -17.54 12.71 -4.43
C HIS A 32 -16.99 11.72 -5.46
N PRO A 33 -17.73 10.65 -5.80
CA PRO A 33 -17.34 9.76 -6.88
C PRO A 33 -17.08 10.55 -8.17
N LEU A 34 -15.96 10.27 -8.82
CA LEU A 34 -15.57 10.98 -10.06
C LEU A 34 -16.45 10.61 -11.27
N GLY A 35 -17.34 9.63 -11.12
CA GLY A 35 -18.15 9.12 -12.23
C GLY A 35 -17.42 8.05 -13.06
N LYS A 36 -18.20 7.19 -13.72
CA LYS A 36 -17.68 6.00 -14.42
C LYS A 36 -16.82 6.31 -15.65
N GLU A 37 -17.03 7.46 -16.24
CA GLU A 37 -16.35 7.90 -17.46
C GLU A 37 -15.04 8.69 -17.16
N VAL A 38 -14.88 9.14 -15.91
CA VAL A 38 -13.73 9.91 -15.46
C VAL A 38 -12.72 8.93 -14.86
N ALA A 39 -11.77 8.51 -15.69
CA ALA A 39 -10.76 7.54 -15.31
C ALA A 39 -9.38 8.14 -15.50
N PRO A 40 -8.87 8.89 -14.55
CA PRO A 40 -7.52 9.43 -14.71
C PRO A 40 -6.50 8.30 -14.66
N MET A 41 -5.58 8.28 -15.62
CA MET A 41 -4.41 7.41 -15.54
C MET A 41 -3.54 7.76 -14.33
N GLN A 42 -3.50 9.04 -13.97
CA GLN A 42 -2.78 9.55 -12.81
C GLN A 42 -3.68 10.47 -12.00
N LEU A 43 -3.87 10.15 -10.72
CA LEU A 43 -4.67 10.91 -9.78
C LEU A 43 -3.81 11.33 -8.58
N TYR A 44 -3.66 12.64 -8.37
CA TYR A 44 -2.95 13.22 -7.25
C TYR A 44 -3.88 14.06 -6.39
N LEU A 45 -3.95 13.73 -5.11
CA LEU A 45 -4.77 14.37 -4.07
C LEU A 45 -3.93 14.84 -2.88
N ASP A 46 -2.62 14.95 -3.06
CA ASP A 46 -1.66 15.21 -2.00
C ASP A 46 -1.88 16.57 -1.33
N HIS A 47 -1.54 16.67 -0.04
CA HIS A 47 -1.66 17.92 0.71
C HIS A 47 -3.07 18.52 0.65
N ASN A 48 -4.05 17.77 1.12
CA ASN A 48 -5.44 18.19 1.32
C ASN A 48 -5.89 17.89 2.77
N ASN A 49 -7.17 18.01 3.04
CA ASN A 49 -7.79 17.71 4.33
C ASN A 49 -8.67 16.45 4.28
N ILE A 50 -8.41 15.53 3.35
CA ILE A 50 -9.28 14.38 3.07
C ILE A 50 -9.27 13.42 4.26
N THR A 51 -10.48 13.13 4.78
CA THR A 51 -10.70 12.23 5.90
C THR A 51 -11.23 10.87 5.49
N SER A 52 -11.86 10.78 4.33
CA SER A 52 -12.38 9.54 3.74
C SER A 52 -12.39 9.61 2.22
N LEU A 53 -12.38 8.46 1.58
CA LEU A 53 -12.53 8.31 0.14
C LEU A 53 -13.82 7.54 -0.15
N PRO A 54 -14.52 7.82 -1.29
CA PRO A 54 -15.74 7.11 -1.63
C PRO A 54 -15.53 5.60 -1.75
N ALA A 55 -16.47 4.83 -1.22
CA ALA A 55 -16.41 3.38 -1.21
C ALA A 55 -16.67 2.73 -2.59
N ASN A 56 -16.40 1.45 -2.70
CA ASN A 56 -16.19 0.65 -3.91
C ASN A 56 -17.22 0.64 -5.02
N SER A 57 -18.51 0.79 -4.76
CA SER A 57 -19.51 0.63 -5.82
C SER A 57 -19.58 1.83 -6.77
N ASP A 58 -19.23 2.99 -6.24
CA ASP A 58 -19.27 4.27 -6.93
C ASP A 58 -18.00 5.08 -6.68
N GLY A 59 -16.90 4.36 -6.34
CA GLY A 59 -15.65 4.95 -5.88
C GLY A 59 -14.83 5.66 -6.96
N ILE A 60 -13.71 6.20 -6.54
CA ILE A 60 -12.77 6.96 -7.38
C ILE A 60 -12.30 6.17 -8.60
N PHE A 61 -12.24 4.84 -8.48
CA PHE A 61 -11.77 3.92 -9.53
C PHE A 61 -12.91 3.10 -10.13
N CYS A 62 -14.18 3.50 -9.95
CA CYS A 62 -15.31 2.74 -10.46
C CYS A 62 -15.36 2.79 -11.98
N GLY A 63 -15.19 1.64 -12.60
CA GLY A 63 -15.35 1.44 -14.05
C GLY A 63 -14.11 1.67 -14.90
N THR A 64 -12.93 1.87 -14.29
CA THR A 64 -11.71 2.08 -15.05
C THR A 64 -10.58 1.21 -14.54
N ASP A 65 -10.09 0.38 -15.44
CA ASP A 65 -8.88 -0.40 -15.21
C ASP A 65 -7.61 0.40 -15.60
N ASP A 66 -7.75 1.69 -15.91
CA ASP A 66 -6.69 2.47 -16.56
C ASP A 66 -5.85 3.32 -15.59
N THR A 67 -6.22 3.41 -14.30
CA THR A 67 -5.44 4.19 -13.35
C THR A 67 -4.12 3.49 -13.01
N GLU A 68 -3.02 4.11 -13.39
CA GLU A 68 -1.66 3.61 -13.13
C GLU A 68 -1.07 4.13 -11.82
N THR A 69 -1.37 5.39 -11.48
CA THR A 69 -0.80 6.06 -10.31
C THR A 69 -1.87 6.76 -9.50
N PHE A 70 -1.86 6.50 -8.20
CA PHE A 70 -2.71 7.18 -7.24
C PHE A 70 -1.89 7.65 -6.04
N SER A 71 -2.00 8.93 -5.72
CA SER A 71 -1.36 9.51 -4.53
C SER A 71 -2.35 10.37 -3.73
N VAL A 72 -2.37 10.16 -2.41
CA VAL A 72 -3.19 10.89 -1.44
C VAL A 72 -2.38 11.20 -0.17
N THR A 73 -1.11 11.52 -0.36
CA THR A 73 -0.18 11.80 0.73
C THR A 73 -0.53 13.10 1.47
N TYR A 74 -0.09 13.23 2.72
CA TYR A 74 -0.32 14.41 3.54
C TYR A 74 -1.80 14.80 3.63
N ASN A 75 -2.63 13.84 4.05
CA ASN A 75 -4.05 13.99 4.32
C ASN A 75 -4.40 13.51 5.74
N LYS A 76 -5.68 13.28 6.03
CA LYS A 76 -6.19 12.89 7.35
C LYS A 76 -6.94 11.55 7.33
N LEU A 77 -6.57 10.66 6.41
CA LEU A 77 -7.18 9.34 6.28
C LEU A 77 -6.84 8.47 7.50
N LYS A 78 -7.83 7.79 8.06
CA LYS A 78 -7.66 6.88 9.20
C LYS A 78 -7.60 5.41 8.79
N LYS A 79 -8.17 5.06 7.65
CA LYS A 79 -8.15 3.71 7.09
C LYS A 79 -7.78 3.77 5.61
N VAL A 80 -7.12 2.73 5.12
CA VAL A 80 -7.05 2.50 3.68
C VAL A 80 -8.42 2.00 3.23
N PRO A 81 -9.15 2.75 2.40
CA PRO A 81 -10.47 2.33 1.97
C PRO A 81 -10.39 1.16 0.99
N ASN A 82 -11.45 0.35 0.94
CA ASN A 82 -11.55 -0.74 -0.01
C ASN A 82 -11.95 -0.23 -1.40
N ILE A 83 -11.10 0.54 -2.04
CA ILE A 83 -11.31 1.16 -3.35
C ILE A 83 -10.68 0.38 -4.51
N PHE A 84 -9.89 -0.64 -4.20
CA PHE A 84 -9.19 -1.46 -5.20
C PHE A 84 -10.07 -2.61 -5.65
N SER A 85 -10.44 -2.64 -6.93
CA SER A 85 -11.26 -3.72 -7.48
C SER A 85 -10.46 -4.99 -7.67
N ALA A 86 -10.92 -6.09 -7.05
CA ALA A 86 -10.37 -7.42 -7.31
C ALA A 86 -10.59 -7.92 -8.75
N LYS A 87 -11.43 -7.22 -9.52
CA LYS A 87 -11.76 -7.56 -10.91
C LYS A 87 -10.88 -6.86 -11.95
N SER A 88 -10.06 -5.88 -11.51
CA SER A 88 -9.15 -5.20 -12.42
C SER A 88 -8.20 -6.19 -13.10
N LYS A 89 -8.07 -6.09 -14.42
CA LYS A 89 -7.11 -6.86 -15.21
C LYS A 89 -5.71 -6.25 -15.16
N TYR A 90 -5.61 -4.98 -14.81
CA TYR A 90 -4.36 -4.23 -14.80
C TYR A 90 -3.78 -4.14 -13.39
N VAL A 91 -2.47 -3.99 -13.33
CA VAL A 91 -1.71 -3.75 -12.10
C VAL A 91 -1.38 -2.27 -12.07
N MET A 92 -1.80 -1.57 -11.02
CA MET A 92 -1.41 -0.17 -10.81
C MET A 92 0.10 -0.11 -10.56
N LYS A 93 0.77 0.89 -11.09
CA LYS A 93 2.22 1.08 -10.88
C LYS A 93 2.53 1.54 -9.47
N SER A 94 1.76 2.51 -8.99
CA SER A 94 2.04 3.11 -7.68
C SER A 94 0.77 3.58 -6.98
N VAL A 95 0.70 3.27 -5.69
CA VAL A 95 -0.33 3.77 -4.77
C VAL A 95 0.36 4.28 -3.52
N ASP A 96 0.13 5.55 -3.17
CA ASP A 96 0.78 6.19 -2.04
C ASP A 96 -0.23 6.85 -1.09
N PHE A 97 -0.30 6.30 0.13
CA PHE A 97 -1.08 6.79 1.27
C PHE A 97 -0.20 7.35 2.39
N SER A 98 1.06 7.67 2.12
CA SER A 98 2.01 8.12 3.13
C SER A 98 1.59 9.43 3.79
N TYR A 99 2.06 9.66 5.01
CA TYR A 99 1.78 10.90 5.76
C TYR A 99 0.28 11.12 5.97
N ASN A 100 -0.40 10.11 6.49
CA ASN A 100 -1.78 10.14 6.93
C ASN A 100 -1.89 9.68 8.40
N GLU A 101 -3.10 9.44 8.88
CA GLU A 101 -3.39 8.93 10.23
C GLU A 101 -3.84 7.45 10.20
N ILE A 102 -3.38 6.69 9.20
CA ILE A 102 -3.88 5.34 8.94
C ILE A 102 -3.44 4.37 10.02
N ASP A 103 -4.40 3.62 10.55
CA ASP A 103 -4.22 2.56 11.54
C ASP A 103 -4.59 1.15 11.03
N GLY A 104 -5.04 1.02 9.77
CA GLY A 104 -5.38 -0.24 9.13
C GLY A 104 -6.18 -0.09 7.85
N PHE A 105 -6.80 -1.18 7.41
CA PHE A 105 -7.57 -1.28 6.16
C PHE A 105 -9.05 -1.52 6.45
N GLU A 106 -9.93 -0.91 5.67
CA GLU A 106 -11.37 -1.14 5.79
C GLU A 106 -11.73 -2.58 5.42
N GLY A 107 -12.36 -3.32 6.35
CA GLY A 107 -12.83 -4.68 6.10
C GLY A 107 -11.72 -5.75 6.06
N GLU A 108 -10.49 -5.44 6.49
CA GLU A 108 -9.40 -6.42 6.56
C GLU A 108 -9.74 -7.58 7.49
N GLU A 109 -10.24 -7.31 8.68
CA GLU A 109 -10.63 -8.34 9.68
C GLU A 109 -11.75 -9.24 9.17
N GLU A 110 -12.60 -8.75 8.30
CA GLU A 110 -13.71 -9.49 7.69
C GLU A 110 -13.28 -10.27 6.42
N GLY A 111 -12.00 -10.24 6.08
CA GLY A 111 -11.48 -10.88 4.86
C GLY A 111 -12.04 -10.27 3.56
N LYS A 112 -12.60 -9.07 3.63
CA LYS A 112 -13.17 -8.38 2.46
C LYS A 112 -12.12 -7.77 1.57
N TYR A 113 -10.93 -7.50 2.11
CA TYR A 113 -9.81 -6.94 1.36
C TYR A 113 -9.12 -8.03 0.55
N LYS A 114 -9.49 -8.17 -0.70
CA LYS A 114 -8.94 -9.22 -1.59
C LYS A 114 -8.31 -8.60 -2.82
N GLY A 115 -7.08 -9.03 -3.13
CA GLY A 115 -6.52 -8.84 -4.45
C GLY A 115 -6.01 -7.45 -4.78
N LEU A 116 -5.15 -6.88 -3.94
CA LEU A 116 -4.36 -5.71 -4.32
C LEU A 116 -3.50 -6.02 -5.54
N ARG A 117 -3.77 -5.33 -6.64
CA ARG A 117 -3.00 -5.41 -7.90
C ARG A 117 -2.23 -4.11 -8.11
N VAL A 118 -1.18 -3.96 -7.33
CA VAL A 118 -0.35 -2.74 -7.26
C VAL A 118 1.11 -3.14 -7.23
N GLU A 119 1.95 -2.58 -8.06
CA GLU A 119 3.39 -2.85 -8.04
C GLU A 119 4.05 -2.25 -6.80
N THR A 120 3.86 -0.96 -6.56
CA THR A 120 4.40 -0.24 -5.40
C THR A 120 3.28 0.29 -4.51
N PHE A 121 3.27 -0.12 -3.24
CA PHE A 121 2.30 0.34 -2.25
C PHE A 121 3.00 0.98 -1.05
N SER A 122 2.70 2.25 -0.78
CA SER A 122 3.30 3.01 0.30
C SER A 122 2.27 3.46 1.35
N LEU A 123 2.61 3.24 2.61
CA LEU A 123 1.95 3.73 3.82
C LEU A 123 2.94 4.43 4.76
N ALA A 124 4.05 4.93 4.24
CA ALA A 124 5.09 5.54 5.09
C ALA A 124 4.53 6.67 5.96
N ALA A 125 5.09 6.83 7.14
CA ALA A 125 4.72 7.89 8.08
C ALA A 125 3.21 7.91 8.44
N ASN A 126 2.67 6.73 8.75
CA ASN A 126 1.36 6.55 9.36
C ASN A 126 1.54 6.04 10.80
N PRO A 127 1.63 6.92 11.81
CA PRO A 127 1.99 6.53 13.17
C PRO A 127 0.92 5.70 13.89
N GLY A 128 -0.32 5.68 13.39
CA GLY A 128 -1.41 4.83 13.87
C GLY A 128 -1.25 3.35 13.51
N LEU A 129 -0.46 3.04 12.47
CA LEU A 129 -0.26 1.68 11.99
C LEU A 129 0.73 0.93 12.89
N THR A 130 0.21 0.08 13.78
CA THR A 130 1.00 -0.65 14.79
C THR A 130 1.30 -2.08 14.41
N LYS A 131 0.55 -2.67 13.50
CA LYS A 131 0.73 -4.04 13.00
C LYS A 131 0.90 -4.06 11.49
N PHE A 132 1.65 -5.04 11.01
CA PHE A 132 1.76 -5.26 9.56
C PHE A 132 0.40 -5.69 9.00
N PRO A 133 -0.13 -5.01 7.95
CA PRO A 133 -1.41 -5.35 7.34
C PRO A 133 -1.31 -6.69 6.58
N LYS A 134 -2.03 -7.71 7.04
CA LYS A 134 -1.97 -9.05 6.43
C LYS A 134 -2.39 -9.07 4.97
N CYS A 135 -3.34 -8.21 4.58
CA CYS A 135 -3.82 -8.12 3.20
C CYS A 135 -2.74 -7.78 2.19
N LEU A 136 -1.64 -7.12 2.61
CA LEU A 136 -0.50 -6.82 1.74
C LEU A 136 0.38 -8.04 1.47
N GLY A 137 0.45 -8.98 2.40
CA GLY A 137 1.33 -10.15 2.34
C GLY A 137 0.66 -11.45 1.91
N THR A 138 -0.65 -11.47 1.67
CA THR A 138 -1.39 -12.70 1.39
C THR A 138 -1.56 -13.00 -0.10
N THR A 139 -2.00 -14.21 -0.39
CA THR A 139 -2.01 -14.93 -1.69
C THR A 139 -2.65 -14.25 -2.88
N ASN A 140 -3.46 -13.23 -2.68
CA ASN A 140 -4.16 -12.55 -3.77
C ASN A 140 -3.58 -11.15 -4.06
N SER A 141 -2.51 -10.80 -3.36
CA SER A 141 -1.83 -9.52 -3.56
C SER A 141 -0.69 -9.65 -4.57
N LEU A 142 -0.65 -8.77 -5.55
CA LEU A 142 0.45 -8.65 -6.52
C LEU A 142 1.31 -7.42 -6.19
N VAL A 143 1.58 -7.18 -4.90
CA VAL A 143 2.44 -6.07 -4.48
C VAL A 143 3.89 -6.51 -4.49
N SER A 144 4.71 -5.83 -5.29
CA SER A 144 6.15 -6.12 -5.40
C SER A 144 6.99 -5.30 -4.42
N TYR A 145 6.58 -4.07 -4.15
CA TYR A 145 7.29 -3.14 -3.28
C TYR A 145 6.34 -2.61 -2.21
N ILE A 146 6.64 -2.90 -0.93
CA ILE A 146 5.87 -2.41 0.21
C ILE A 146 6.74 -1.45 1.01
N ILE A 147 6.26 -0.20 1.20
CA ILE A 147 6.95 0.85 1.94
C ILE A 147 6.12 1.21 3.18
N LEU A 148 6.61 0.78 4.36
CA LEU A 148 5.98 1.00 5.66
C LEU A 148 6.91 1.78 6.61
N ARG A 149 7.80 2.56 6.06
CA ARG A 149 8.79 3.33 6.79
C ARG A 149 8.13 4.35 7.73
N GLY A 150 8.63 4.46 8.96
CA GLY A 150 8.21 5.50 9.90
C GLY A 150 6.78 5.35 10.42
N CYS A 151 6.24 4.14 10.41
CA CYS A 151 5.02 3.77 11.11
C CYS A 151 5.33 3.43 12.58
N SER A 152 4.40 2.83 13.28
CA SER A 152 4.63 2.36 14.66
C SER A 152 4.53 0.83 14.76
N ILE A 153 4.84 0.12 13.67
CA ILE A 153 4.69 -1.33 13.61
C ILE A 153 5.62 -2.00 14.61
N ASP A 154 5.03 -2.71 15.57
CA ASP A 154 5.75 -3.46 16.60
C ASP A 154 5.58 -4.97 16.44
N GLU A 155 4.65 -5.42 15.59
CA GLU A 155 4.35 -6.80 15.32
C GLU A 155 4.11 -7.05 13.82
N ILE A 156 4.65 -8.16 13.33
CA ILE A 156 4.25 -8.79 12.07
C ILE A 156 3.51 -10.07 12.46
N PRO A 157 2.18 -10.10 12.36
CA PRO A 157 1.38 -11.24 12.78
C PRO A 157 1.76 -12.52 12.02
N GLU A 158 1.66 -13.66 12.68
CA GLU A 158 1.84 -14.97 12.04
C GLU A 158 0.79 -15.15 10.91
N GLY A 159 1.20 -15.73 9.78
CA GLY A 159 0.40 -15.83 8.57
C GLY A 159 0.28 -14.53 7.77
N SER A 160 1.13 -13.52 8.06
CA SER A 160 1.20 -12.29 7.25
C SER A 160 1.78 -12.52 5.87
N PHE A 161 2.62 -13.53 5.73
CA PHE A 161 3.20 -13.96 4.45
C PHE A 161 2.91 -15.44 4.27
N GLY A 162 2.53 -15.81 3.06
CA GLY A 162 2.37 -17.21 2.73
C GLY A 162 1.01 -17.62 2.20
N GLY A 163 1.00 -18.84 1.73
CA GLY A 163 -0.10 -19.48 1.01
C GLY A 163 0.42 -20.08 -0.31
N LYS A 164 -0.36 -20.96 -0.93
CA LYS A 164 0.05 -21.71 -2.15
C LYS A 164 0.42 -20.82 -3.35
N ASN A 165 0.13 -19.51 -3.29
CA ASN A 165 0.51 -18.51 -4.30
C ASN A 165 1.13 -17.32 -3.59
N SER A 166 2.25 -17.56 -2.94
CA SER A 166 2.96 -16.55 -2.18
C SER A 166 3.25 -15.28 -2.98
N THR A 167 3.33 -14.22 -2.26
CA THR A 167 3.48 -12.85 -2.67
C THR A 167 4.55 -12.66 -3.75
N ALA A 168 4.25 -11.82 -4.73
CA ALA A 168 5.25 -11.30 -5.65
C ALA A 168 6.21 -10.29 -4.99
N LEU A 169 6.32 -10.31 -3.64
CA LEU A 169 7.05 -9.32 -2.87
C LEU A 169 8.55 -9.39 -3.15
N ILE A 170 9.09 -8.30 -3.65
CA ILE A 170 10.50 -8.13 -4.00
C ILE A 170 11.21 -7.30 -2.94
N SER A 171 10.56 -6.26 -2.40
CA SER A 171 11.14 -5.37 -1.41
C SER A 171 10.15 -4.97 -0.33
N LEU A 172 10.63 -4.96 0.91
CA LEU A 172 9.89 -4.55 2.08
C LEU A 172 10.72 -3.57 2.91
N ASP A 173 10.27 -2.31 2.97
CA ASP A 173 10.87 -1.28 3.83
C ASP A 173 10.07 -1.13 5.13
N LEU A 174 10.66 -1.56 6.22
CA LEU A 174 10.15 -1.45 7.60
C LEU A 174 11.03 -0.52 8.46
N THR A 175 11.83 0.34 7.85
CA THR A 175 12.71 1.25 8.58
C THR A 175 11.92 2.19 9.50
N TYR A 176 12.54 2.59 10.61
CA TYR A 176 11.93 3.50 11.60
C TYR A 176 10.58 3.01 12.17
N ASN A 177 10.45 1.70 12.38
CA ASN A 177 9.34 1.07 13.08
C ASN A 177 9.75 0.59 14.49
N LYS A 178 8.84 -0.06 15.23
CA LYS A 178 9.05 -0.52 16.62
C LYS A 178 9.19 -2.04 16.74
N LEU A 179 9.49 -2.74 15.65
CA LEU A 179 9.60 -4.20 15.62
C LEU A 179 10.62 -4.72 16.64
N LYS A 180 10.21 -5.68 17.44
CA LYS A 180 11.07 -6.37 18.43
C LYS A 180 11.59 -7.70 17.90
N ALA A 181 10.87 -8.31 16.97
CA ALA A 181 11.20 -9.59 16.36
C ALA A 181 10.62 -9.67 14.94
N LEU A 182 11.21 -10.51 14.11
CA LEU A 182 10.62 -10.92 12.84
C LEU A 182 9.70 -12.12 13.06
N SER A 183 8.59 -12.17 12.32
CA SER A 183 7.70 -13.33 12.27
C SER A 183 8.46 -14.56 11.78
N LYS A 184 7.98 -15.74 12.16
CA LYS A 184 8.48 -17.03 11.66
C LYS A 184 8.27 -17.20 10.15
N ASP A 185 7.38 -16.39 9.57
CA ASP A 185 7.05 -16.41 8.15
C ASP A 185 8.17 -15.84 7.26
N PHE A 186 9.21 -15.21 7.85
CA PHE A 186 10.38 -14.75 7.09
C PHE A 186 11.29 -15.92 6.71
N THR A 187 10.83 -16.70 5.76
CA THR A 187 11.57 -17.85 5.21
C THR A 187 11.65 -17.72 3.69
N ALA A 188 12.64 -18.38 3.08
CA ALA A 188 12.76 -18.40 1.63
C ALA A 188 11.57 -19.11 0.94
N GLU A 189 10.87 -19.98 1.68
CA GLU A 189 9.67 -20.67 1.20
C GLU A 189 8.46 -19.71 1.13
N GLN A 190 8.31 -18.86 2.13
CA GLN A 190 7.20 -17.90 2.22
C GLN A 190 7.44 -16.65 1.37
N LEU A 191 8.69 -16.24 1.20
CA LEU A 191 9.10 -15.02 0.51
C LEU A 191 10.19 -15.34 -0.55
N PRO A 192 9.86 -16.15 -1.57
CA PRO A 192 10.86 -16.67 -2.51
C PRO A 192 11.50 -15.59 -3.39
N TYR A 193 10.83 -14.47 -3.57
CA TYR A 193 11.30 -13.35 -4.42
C TYR A 193 11.83 -12.16 -3.63
N LEU A 194 11.84 -12.22 -2.29
CA LEU A 194 12.29 -11.11 -1.47
C LEU A 194 13.79 -10.87 -1.66
N TYR A 195 14.11 -9.77 -2.34
CA TYR A 195 15.48 -9.32 -2.60
C TYR A 195 15.93 -8.21 -1.63
N GLY A 196 15.01 -7.28 -1.30
CA GLY A 196 15.24 -6.14 -0.41
C GLY A 196 14.45 -6.25 0.89
N LEU A 197 15.15 -6.20 2.03
CA LEU A 197 14.54 -6.10 3.35
C LEU A 197 15.27 -5.05 4.17
N ASP A 198 14.62 -3.90 4.41
CA ASP A 198 15.18 -2.80 5.16
C ASP A 198 14.51 -2.69 6.53
N ILE A 199 15.30 -2.94 7.60
CA ILE A 199 14.86 -2.95 9.01
C ILE A 199 15.86 -2.15 9.85
N VAL A 200 16.21 -0.95 9.46
CA VAL A 200 17.18 -0.14 10.20
C VAL A 200 16.52 0.45 11.44
N GLN A 201 17.14 0.22 12.58
CA GLN A 201 16.94 0.73 13.95
C GLN A 201 16.35 -0.20 15.01
N LEU A 202 15.97 -1.45 14.76
CA LEU A 202 15.22 -2.18 15.77
C LEU A 202 15.71 -3.56 16.20
N VAL A 203 16.77 -4.10 15.65
CA VAL A 203 17.13 -5.47 16.04
C VAL A 203 18.48 -5.49 16.74
N ARG A 204 18.48 -5.90 18.02
CA ARG A 204 19.70 -6.28 18.74
C ARG A 204 20.48 -7.27 17.90
N ALA A 205 21.80 -7.13 17.85
CA ALA A 205 22.77 -7.85 16.98
C ALA A 205 22.59 -9.37 16.80
N ALA A 206 21.81 -10.03 17.65
CA ALA A 206 21.53 -11.48 17.56
C ALA A 206 20.51 -11.84 16.45
N GLN A 207 19.64 -10.91 16.03
CA GLN A 207 18.63 -11.15 15.00
C GLN A 207 19.08 -10.71 13.60
N LEU A 208 20.00 -9.76 13.50
CA LEU A 208 20.66 -9.36 12.25
C LEU A 208 21.37 -10.53 11.56
N ARG A 209 21.89 -11.51 12.34
CA ARG A 209 22.50 -12.71 11.77
C ARG A 209 21.54 -13.63 11.00
N ARG A 210 20.23 -13.52 11.24
CA ARG A 210 19.22 -14.25 10.44
C ARG A 210 18.89 -13.51 9.15
N ALA A 211 18.77 -12.19 9.18
CA ALA A 211 18.53 -11.36 7.99
C ALA A 211 19.70 -11.45 6.99
N ASP A 212 20.95 -11.47 7.48
CA ASP A 212 22.12 -11.66 6.62
C ASP A 212 22.17 -13.03 5.93
N ARG A 213 21.57 -14.06 6.54
CA ARG A 213 21.45 -15.38 5.86
C ARG A 213 20.43 -15.39 4.72
N ILE A 214 19.47 -14.49 4.75
CA ILE A 214 18.50 -14.31 3.67
C ILE A 214 19.10 -13.47 2.54
N ARG A 215 19.96 -12.47 2.87
CA ARG A 215 20.62 -11.60 1.88
C ARG A 215 21.67 -12.32 1.00
N HIS A 216 22.33 -13.34 1.51
CA HIS A 216 23.37 -14.05 0.79
C HIS A 216 23.27 -15.56 1.04
N PRO A 217 22.47 -16.30 0.26
CA PRO A 217 22.63 -17.76 0.23
C PRO A 217 24.07 -18.04 -0.22
N ARG A 218 24.88 -18.65 0.66
CA ARG A 218 26.24 -19.08 0.29
C ARG A 218 26.13 -19.95 -0.95
N PRO A 219 26.93 -19.73 -2.00
CA PRO A 219 26.95 -20.62 -3.13
C PRO A 219 27.32 -22.03 -2.63
N ALA A 220 26.53 -23.01 -3.04
CA ALA A 220 26.80 -24.41 -2.72
C ALA A 220 28.24 -24.72 -3.15
N ARG A 221 29.09 -25.17 -2.22
CA ARG A 221 30.40 -25.68 -2.55
C ARG A 221 30.21 -26.92 -3.41
N CYS A 222 30.46 -26.82 -4.70
CA CYS A 222 30.68 -28.00 -5.52
C CYS A 222 31.83 -28.80 -4.91
N ARG A 223 31.52 -29.96 -4.34
CA ARG A 223 32.56 -30.96 -4.03
C ARG A 223 32.92 -31.61 -5.37
N GLY A 224 34.11 -31.37 -5.84
CA GLY A 224 34.76 -32.21 -6.86
C GLY A 224 35.11 -33.57 -6.29
#